data_75316edfc98462e3fedcc03099f623fb
#
_entry.id   75316edfc98462e3fedcc03099f623fb
#
_cell.length_a   1.000
_cell.length_b   1.000
_cell.length_c   1.000
_cell.angle_alpha   90.00
_cell.angle_beta   90.00
_cell.angle_gamma   90.00
#
_symmetry.space_group_name_H-M   'P 1'
#
loop_
_entity.id
_entity.type
_entity.pdbx_description
1 polymer ?
#
loop_
_entity_poly.entity_id
_entity_poly.type
_entity_poly.pdbx_seq_one_letter_code
_entity_poly.pdbx_strand_id
1 'polypeptide(L)'
;MFKIKGSDSKKLSNNILTLSQVAALAKKNNPNVINATIGMFNNEDDEFYTFKSVSQVLKEVSFYDAFSYADTSGGEGYQQAILKWVFGDYLSSFKSTHHIGVIATPGGSGCIATTFENYLNKGDNVLVPSVMWETYITMAKERECGVLRYDLYDSDNNFNLSDLRSKILELMNKQESIILVINDPCHNPTGFCMKDSDYDALVDLLNEYDYPFVLLMDIAYFDFYDCDPNIIRSRYHKLSRLNRNVLINFAFSVSKTFGLYGLRIGASILLSKDALDIENFNNVISFTARSNWGSSSKLGISVITKLVLDPYYYEMFKNEVKDVAIMLQRRSSVFINEANKVGLELLPYERGFFVCVPSKDPVALMNKLHDEDVYVVVTKTCIRVALCAINEEEAKKLPSIILKVKKELEE
;
A
#
# COMPACT_ATOMS: atom_id res chain seq x y z
N MET A 1 11.05 21.46 -33.39
CA MET A 1 10.38 20.44 -32.61
C MET A 1 10.70 20.69 -31.14
N PHE A 2 9.71 20.79 -30.29
CA PHE A 2 9.95 20.98 -28.85
C PHE A 2 10.47 19.69 -28.22
N LYS A 3 11.56 19.78 -27.42
CA LYS A 3 12.09 18.65 -26.69
C LYS A 3 11.53 18.65 -25.27
N ILE A 4 10.70 17.64 -24.95
CA ILE A 4 10.18 17.44 -23.58
C ILE A 4 11.27 16.76 -22.75
N LYS A 5 11.63 17.37 -21.58
CA LYS A 5 12.65 16.81 -20.67
C LYS A 5 12.25 15.38 -20.26
N GLY A 6 13.14 14.44 -20.47
CA GLY A 6 12.93 13.03 -20.11
C GLY A 6 12.18 12.18 -21.14
N SER A 7 11.86 12.72 -22.36
CA SER A 7 11.14 11.98 -23.41
C SER A 7 11.76 10.63 -23.77
N ASP A 8 13.08 10.51 -23.65
CA ASP A 8 13.83 9.29 -23.98
C ASP A 8 13.83 8.25 -22.85
N SER A 9 13.59 8.67 -21.59
CA SER A 9 13.75 7.85 -20.39
C SER A 9 12.51 7.67 -19.54
N LYS A 10 11.50 8.57 -19.65
CA LYS A 10 10.27 8.52 -18.87
C LYS A 10 9.18 7.76 -19.64
N LYS A 11 9.30 6.44 -19.65
CA LYS A 11 8.31 5.53 -20.26
C LYS A 11 7.74 4.62 -19.18
N LEU A 12 6.41 4.49 -19.13
CA LEU A 12 5.76 3.48 -18.28
C LEU A 12 5.92 2.11 -18.97
N SER A 13 6.65 1.19 -18.35
CA SER A 13 6.96 -0.12 -18.91
C SER A 13 5.79 -1.10 -18.79
N ASN A 14 4.98 -1.02 -17.73
CA ASN A 14 3.84 -1.92 -17.49
C ASN A 14 2.64 -1.10 -17.06
N ASN A 15 1.67 -0.91 -17.95
CA ASN A 15 0.45 -0.22 -17.58
C ASN A 15 -0.59 -1.24 -17.07
N ILE A 16 -0.57 -1.49 -15.74
CA ILE A 16 -1.53 -2.38 -15.06
C ILE A 16 -2.98 -1.96 -15.36
N LEU A 17 -3.25 -0.66 -15.50
CA LEU A 17 -4.59 -0.15 -15.82
C LEU A 17 -5.01 -0.58 -17.23
N THR A 18 -4.13 -0.50 -18.23
CA THR A 18 -4.42 -0.97 -19.58
C THR A 18 -4.67 -2.47 -19.60
N LEU A 19 -3.82 -3.27 -18.92
CA LEU A 19 -4.01 -4.72 -18.81
C LEU A 19 -5.34 -5.04 -18.15
N SER A 20 -5.69 -4.35 -17.06
CA SER A 20 -6.98 -4.53 -16.39
C SER A 20 -8.18 -4.18 -17.28
N GLN A 21 -8.06 -3.14 -18.12
CA GLN A 21 -9.11 -2.78 -19.08
C GLN A 21 -9.28 -3.86 -20.16
N VAL A 22 -8.17 -4.42 -20.66
CA VAL A 22 -8.20 -5.55 -21.62
C VAL A 22 -8.86 -6.76 -21.00
N ALA A 23 -8.47 -7.13 -19.77
CA ALA A 23 -9.06 -8.24 -19.02
C ALA A 23 -10.57 -8.04 -18.77
N ALA A 24 -10.96 -6.83 -18.38
CA ALA A 24 -12.38 -6.50 -18.18
C ALA A 24 -13.21 -6.58 -19.48
N LEU A 25 -12.64 -6.15 -20.59
CA LEU A 25 -13.28 -6.31 -21.91
C LEU A 25 -13.38 -7.77 -22.31
N ALA A 26 -12.33 -8.56 -22.10
CA ALA A 26 -12.33 -10.00 -22.36
C ALA A 26 -13.42 -10.70 -21.52
N LYS A 27 -13.51 -10.40 -20.22
CA LYS A 27 -14.52 -10.96 -19.33
C LYS A 27 -15.95 -10.59 -19.73
N LYS A 28 -16.16 -9.38 -20.25
CA LYS A 28 -17.48 -8.98 -20.76
C LYS A 28 -17.93 -9.81 -21.96
N ASN A 29 -16.99 -10.30 -22.78
CA ASN A 29 -17.27 -11.13 -23.95
C ASN A 29 -17.28 -12.63 -23.61
N ASN A 30 -16.49 -13.05 -22.62
CA ASN A 30 -16.41 -14.43 -22.12
C ASN A 30 -16.46 -14.44 -20.58
N PRO A 31 -17.61 -14.82 -19.96
CA PRO A 31 -17.75 -14.84 -18.50
C PRO A 31 -16.77 -15.77 -17.77
N ASN A 32 -16.15 -16.72 -18.48
CA ASN A 32 -15.17 -17.65 -17.91
C ASN A 32 -13.78 -17.01 -17.70
N VAL A 33 -13.54 -15.83 -18.23
CA VAL A 33 -12.28 -15.09 -18.03
C VAL A 33 -12.06 -14.78 -16.56
N ILE A 34 -10.90 -15.16 -16.04
CA ILE A 34 -10.46 -14.82 -14.68
C ILE A 34 -9.61 -13.54 -14.73
N ASN A 35 -10.14 -12.45 -14.18
CA ASN A 35 -9.43 -11.16 -14.11
C ASN A 35 -8.81 -10.94 -12.74
N ALA A 36 -7.59 -11.43 -12.52
CA ALA A 36 -6.82 -11.28 -11.30
C ALA A 36 -5.74 -10.16 -11.40
N THR A 37 -6.04 -9.06 -12.10
CA THR A 37 -5.06 -8.00 -12.40
C THR A 37 -5.06 -6.87 -11.39
N ILE A 38 -6.19 -6.20 -11.16
CA ILE A 38 -6.27 -4.95 -10.41
C ILE A 38 -6.57 -5.17 -8.93
N GLY A 39 -5.93 -4.36 -8.07
CA GLY A 39 -6.19 -4.36 -6.64
C GLY A 39 -7.45 -3.54 -6.28
N MET A 40 -8.58 -3.87 -6.89
CA MET A 40 -9.90 -3.40 -6.49
C MET A 40 -10.73 -4.60 -6.01
N PHE A 41 -11.52 -4.40 -4.97
CA PHE A 41 -12.28 -5.48 -4.34
C PHE A 41 -13.60 -5.70 -5.09
N ASN A 42 -13.86 -6.96 -5.49
CA ASN A 42 -15.14 -7.42 -6.04
C ASN A 42 -15.87 -8.28 -5.00
N ASN A 43 -17.20 -8.34 -5.07
CA ASN A 43 -18.02 -9.29 -4.29
C ASN A 43 -17.94 -10.72 -4.88
N GLU A 44 -18.68 -11.67 -4.30
CA GLU A 44 -18.69 -13.05 -4.80
C GLU A 44 -19.47 -13.22 -6.12
N ASP A 45 -20.27 -12.23 -6.50
CA ASP A 45 -20.98 -12.17 -7.79
C ASP A 45 -20.10 -11.50 -8.89
N ASP A 46 -18.81 -11.25 -8.57
CA ASP A 46 -17.84 -10.61 -9.46
C ASP A 46 -18.15 -9.15 -9.83
N GLU A 47 -18.93 -8.50 -8.97
CA GLU A 47 -19.24 -7.08 -9.11
C GLU A 47 -18.33 -6.24 -8.21
N PHE A 48 -18.08 -4.99 -8.64
CA PHE A 48 -17.34 -4.02 -7.84
C PHE A 48 -18.00 -3.81 -6.48
N TYR A 49 -17.25 -4.08 -5.41
CA TYR A 49 -17.78 -3.96 -4.06
C TYR A 49 -17.94 -2.51 -3.62
N THR A 50 -19.11 -2.18 -3.14
CA THR A 50 -19.44 -0.84 -2.63
C THR A 50 -19.95 -0.95 -1.20
N PHE A 51 -19.30 -0.24 -0.27
CA PHE A 51 -19.75 -0.14 1.12
C PHE A 51 -21.08 0.62 1.20
N LYS A 52 -22.07 0.05 1.92
CA LYS A 52 -23.40 0.67 2.09
C LYS A 52 -23.30 1.98 2.88
N SER A 53 -22.49 2.00 3.94
CA SER A 53 -22.22 3.21 4.74
C SER A 53 -21.64 4.33 3.89
N VAL A 54 -20.65 4.02 3.03
CA VAL A 54 -20.07 4.99 2.07
C VAL A 54 -21.14 5.52 1.13
N SER A 55 -21.97 4.63 0.57
CA SER A 55 -23.07 5.00 -0.34
C SER A 55 -24.10 5.90 0.33
N GLN A 56 -24.41 5.67 1.61
CA GLN A 56 -25.34 6.50 2.37
C GLN A 56 -24.74 7.88 2.64
N VAL A 57 -23.50 7.94 3.13
CA VAL A 57 -22.82 9.21 3.40
C VAL A 57 -22.68 10.04 2.12
N LEU A 58 -22.35 9.43 0.96
CA LEU A 58 -22.28 10.13 -0.31
C LEU A 58 -23.59 10.86 -0.70
N LYS A 59 -24.74 10.28 -0.35
CA LYS A 59 -26.05 10.92 -0.62
C LYS A 59 -26.35 12.10 0.32
N GLU A 60 -25.68 12.16 1.46
CA GLU A 60 -25.89 13.19 2.49
C GLU A 60 -24.88 14.35 2.42
N VAL A 61 -23.79 14.18 1.66
CA VAL A 61 -22.81 15.25 1.47
C VAL A 61 -23.44 16.38 0.69
N SER A 62 -23.38 17.60 1.24
CA SER A 62 -23.89 18.79 0.55
C SER A 62 -23.05 19.11 -0.69
N PHE A 63 -23.64 19.82 -1.67
CA PHE A 63 -22.89 20.27 -2.85
C PHE A 63 -21.72 21.18 -2.46
N TYR A 64 -21.87 21.98 -1.41
CA TYR A 64 -20.77 22.80 -0.93
C TYR A 64 -19.62 21.94 -0.39
N ASP A 65 -19.91 20.92 0.41
CA ASP A 65 -18.91 19.99 0.94
C ASP A 65 -18.34 19.05 -0.12
N ALA A 66 -19.02 18.89 -1.25
CA ALA A 66 -18.52 18.10 -2.36
C ALA A 66 -17.60 18.88 -3.31
N PHE A 67 -17.95 20.15 -3.60
CA PHE A 67 -17.39 20.89 -4.75
C PHE A 67 -16.60 22.15 -4.40
N SER A 68 -16.63 22.62 -3.15
CA SER A 68 -15.77 23.74 -2.74
C SER A 68 -14.30 23.29 -2.60
N TYR A 69 -13.38 24.24 -2.58
CA TYR A 69 -11.98 23.93 -2.27
C TYR A 69 -11.85 23.40 -0.84
N ALA A 70 -11.04 22.36 -0.68
CA ALA A 70 -10.61 21.88 0.62
C ALA A 70 -9.44 22.72 1.14
N ASP A 71 -9.25 22.69 2.46
CA ASP A 71 -7.98 23.08 3.08
C ASP A 71 -6.85 22.19 2.54
N THR A 72 -5.65 22.76 2.33
CA THR A 72 -4.51 22.01 1.80
C THR A 72 -4.11 20.84 2.70
N SER A 73 -4.24 21.03 4.03
CA SER A 73 -3.97 19.97 5.02
C SER A 73 -5.12 18.94 5.14
N GLY A 74 -6.29 19.24 4.58
CA GLY A 74 -7.53 18.48 4.77
C GLY A 74 -8.45 19.05 5.83
N GLY A 75 -7.95 19.92 6.70
CA GLY A 75 -8.66 20.53 7.83
C GLY A 75 -8.77 19.63 9.06
N GLU A 76 -9.06 20.24 10.20
CA GLU A 76 -9.03 19.59 11.52
C GLU A 76 -9.92 18.34 11.60
N GLY A 77 -11.15 18.40 11.09
CA GLY A 77 -12.08 17.27 11.12
C GLY A 77 -11.53 16.05 10.39
N TYR A 78 -10.92 16.26 9.22
CA TYR A 78 -10.29 15.17 8.47
C TYR A 78 -9.08 14.59 9.21
N GLN A 79 -8.22 15.45 9.76
CA GLN A 79 -7.06 15.04 10.56
C GLN A 79 -7.47 14.19 11.76
N GLN A 80 -8.52 14.62 12.49
CA GLN A 80 -9.07 13.86 13.61
C GLN A 80 -9.63 12.49 13.16
N ALA A 81 -10.35 12.46 12.03
CA ALA A 81 -10.89 11.22 11.46
C ALA A 81 -9.78 10.23 11.10
N ILE A 82 -8.74 10.70 10.40
CA ILE A 82 -7.60 9.87 10.02
C ILE A 82 -6.88 9.31 11.24
N LEU A 83 -6.56 10.14 12.23
CA LEU A 83 -5.89 9.70 13.45
C LEU A 83 -6.72 8.68 14.22
N LYS A 84 -8.03 8.92 14.36
CA LYS A 84 -8.96 7.99 15.00
C LYS A 84 -8.99 6.65 14.27
N TRP A 85 -9.05 6.66 12.92
CA TRP A 85 -9.10 5.42 12.12
C TRP A 85 -7.81 4.64 12.19
N VAL A 86 -6.67 5.30 11.99
CA VAL A 86 -5.35 4.62 11.91
C VAL A 86 -4.90 4.10 13.26
N PHE A 87 -4.98 4.92 14.32
CA PHE A 87 -4.39 4.57 15.62
C PHE A 87 -5.40 4.03 16.64
N GLY A 88 -6.69 4.31 16.48
CA GLY A 88 -7.73 3.83 17.41
C GLY A 88 -7.39 4.08 18.87
N ASP A 89 -7.45 3.03 19.69
CA ASP A 89 -7.19 3.10 21.15
C ASP A 89 -5.75 3.49 21.50
N TYR A 90 -4.81 3.33 20.57
CA TYR A 90 -3.39 3.69 20.77
C TYR A 90 -3.08 5.17 20.51
N LEU A 91 -4.03 5.97 20.00
CA LEU A 91 -3.81 7.38 19.67
C LEU A 91 -3.32 8.21 20.86
N SER A 92 -3.92 8.01 22.04
CA SER A 92 -3.53 8.72 23.26
C SER A 92 -2.10 8.41 23.68
N SER A 93 -1.68 7.16 23.53
CA SER A 93 -0.32 6.72 23.83
C SER A 93 0.69 7.32 22.86
N PHE A 94 0.40 7.36 21.56
CA PHE A 94 1.27 8.06 20.60
C PHE A 94 1.39 9.55 20.93
N LYS A 95 0.28 10.24 21.23
CA LYS A 95 0.28 11.65 21.61
C LYS A 95 1.05 11.96 22.89
N SER A 96 1.22 10.99 23.77
CA SER A 96 2.01 11.16 25.01
C SER A 96 3.52 11.13 24.78
N THR A 97 3.97 10.57 23.64
CA THR A 97 5.39 10.36 23.32
C THR A 97 5.85 11.10 22.08
N HIS A 98 4.92 11.50 21.21
CA HIS A 98 5.21 12.13 19.90
C HIS A 98 4.29 13.31 19.64
N HIS A 99 4.83 14.29 18.93
CA HIS A 99 4.06 15.26 18.18
C HIS A 99 3.60 14.64 16.87
N ILE A 100 2.40 14.98 16.39
CA ILE A 100 1.79 14.36 15.20
C ILE A 100 1.33 15.44 14.23
N GLY A 101 1.79 15.35 12.97
CA GLY A 101 1.32 16.14 11.85
C GLY A 101 0.51 15.27 10.88
N VAL A 102 -0.56 15.83 10.31
CA VAL A 102 -1.40 15.15 9.33
C VAL A 102 -1.70 16.08 8.17
N ILE A 103 -1.42 15.63 6.94
CA ILE A 103 -1.74 16.37 5.72
C ILE A 103 -2.45 15.45 4.74
N ALA A 104 -3.57 15.93 4.17
CA ALA A 104 -4.31 15.24 3.13
C ALA A 104 -3.48 15.16 1.85
N THR A 105 -3.42 13.98 1.25
CA THR A 105 -2.66 13.72 0.02
C THR A 105 -3.53 13.04 -1.05
N PRO A 106 -3.17 13.13 -2.34
CA PRO A 106 -3.87 12.38 -3.39
C PRO A 106 -3.54 10.88 -3.32
N GLY A 107 -4.18 10.20 -2.35
CA GLY A 107 -3.93 8.81 -1.99
C GLY A 107 -2.60 8.60 -1.25
N GLY A 108 -2.29 7.37 -0.89
CA GLY A 108 -0.98 7.01 -0.33
C GLY A 108 0.17 7.36 -1.27
N SER A 109 -0.07 7.33 -2.59
CA SER A 109 0.92 7.74 -3.60
C SER A 109 1.39 9.18 -3.42
N GLY A 110 0.50 10.11 -3.06
CA GLY A 110 0.86 11.50 -2.80
C GLY A 110 1.76 11.63 -1.57
N CYS A 111 1.47 10.88 -0.49
CA CYS A 111 2.33 10.83 0.70
C CYS A 111 3.75 10.33 0.34
N ILE A 112 3.84 9.17 -0.32
CA ILE A 112 5.14 8.56 -0.66
C ILE A 112 5.94 9.50 -1.58
N ALA A 113 5.29 10.06 -2.59
CA ALA A 113 5.93 10.97 -3.53
C ALA A 113 6.47 12.23 -2.86
N THR A 114 5.70 12.86 -1.97
CA THR A 114 6.16 14.05 -1.23
C THR A 114 7.23 13.73 -0.19
N THR A 115 7.19 12.52 0.40
CA THR A 115 8.27 12.07 1.29
C THR A 115 9.58 11.96 0.53
N PHE A 116 9.60 11.33 -0.64
CA PHE A 116 10.81 11.24 -1.47
C PHE A 116 11.29 12.62 -1.93
N GLU A 117 10.37 13.54 -2.25
CA GLU A 117 10.70 14.88 -2.72
C GLU A 117 11.36 15.76 -1.66
N ASN A 118 10.93 15.62 -0.39
CA ASN A 118 11.31 16.57 0.65
C ASN A 118 12.37 16.05 1.64
N TYR A 119 12.68 14.75 1.62
CA TYR A 119 13.65 14.14 2.54
C TYR A 119 14.86 13.50 1.85
N LEU A 120 14.96 13.59 0.51
CA LEU A 120 16.11 13.11 -0.25
C LEU A 120 16.71 14.24 -1.08
N ASN A 121 18.04 14.23 -1.19
CA ASN A 121 18.76 15.01 -2.19
C ASN A 121 18.78 14.28 -3.53
N LYS A 122 19.00 15.04 -4.62
CA LYS A 122 19.19 14.43 -5.93
C LYS A 122 20.41 13.52 -5.93
N GLY A 123 20.22 12.31 -6.43
CA GLY A 123 21.25 11.27 -6.44
C GLY A 123 21.20 10.31 -5.26
N ASP A 124 20.46 10.64 -4.19
CA ASP A 124 20.22 9.73 -3.07
C ASP A 124 19.40 8.51 -3.49
N ASN A 125 19.43 7.47 -2.66
CA ASN A 125 18.65 6.26 -2.87
C ASN A 125 17.62 6.08 -1.76
N VAL A 126 16.41 5.70 -2.15
CA VAL A 126 15.39 5.16 -1.23
C VAL A 126 15.72 3.70 -0.94
N LEU A 127 15.67 3.28 0.32
CA LEU A 127 15.82 1.89 0.70
C LEU A 127 14.46 1.17 0.66
N VAL A 128 14.34 0.17 -0.21
CA VAL A 128 13.09 -0.54 -0.51
C VAL A 128 13.30 -2.05 -0.54
N PRO A 129 12.25 -2.88 -0.33
CA PRO A 129 12.41 -4.33 -0.48
C PRO A 129 12.66 -4.74 -1.94
N SER A 130 13.32 -5.90 -2.13
CA SER A 130 13.66 -6.43 -3.47
C SER A 130 12.44 -6.77 -4.29
N VAL A 131 11.38 -7.30 -3.65
CA VAL A 131 10.03 -7.46 -4.21
C VAL A 131 9.17 -6.33 -3.65
N MET A 132 8.53 -5.52 -4.50
CA MET A 132 7.86 -4.30 -4.06
C MET A 132 6.81 -3.82 -5.04
N TRP A 133 6.06 -2.81 -4.63
CA TRP A 133 5.26 -2.02 -5.56
C TRP A 133 6.18 -1.17 -6.45
N GLU A 134 6.30 -1.56 -7.73
CA GLU A 134 7.26 -0.98 -8.69
C GLU A 134 7.13 0.55 -8.85
N THR A 135 6.02 1.14 -8.43
CA THR A 135 5.81 2.59 -8.50
C THR A 135 6.80 3.37 -7.61
N TYR A 136 7.36 2.76 -6.56
CA TYR A 136 8.43 3.41 -5.78
C TYR A 136 9.62 3.82 -6.66
N ILE A 137 10.00 2.96 -7.62
CA ILE A 137 11.08 3.26 -8.58
C ILE A 137 10.72 4.46 -9.44
N THR A 138 9.47 4.50 -9.94
CA THR A 138 8.98 5.60 -10.77
C THR A 138 9.00 6.93 -9.99
N MET A 139 8.56 6.89 -8.72
CA MET A 139 8.55 8.07 -7.85
C MET A 139 9.95 8.58 -7.51
N ALA A 140 10.89 7.66 -7.21
CA ALA A 140 12.27 8.02 -6.97
C ALA A 140 12.92 8.61 -8.23
N LYS A 141 12.77 7.94 -9.38
CA LYS A 141 13.33 8.38 -10.66
C LYS A 141 12.81 9.76 -11.09
N GLU A 142 11.53 10.07 -10.85
CA GLU A 142 10.95 11.39 -11.17
C GLU A 142 11.65 12.52 -10.39
N ARG A 143 12.21 12.20 -9.22
CA ARG A 143 12.92 13.12 -8.32
C ARG A 143 14.45 13.06 -8.47
N GLU A 144 14.91 12.43 -9.54
CA GLU A 144 16.34 12.24 -9.82
C GLU A 144 17.05 11.44 -8.70
N CYS A 145 16.29 10.56 -8.00
CA CYS A 145 16.77 9.63 -6.97
C CYS A 145 16.77 8.19 -7.50
N GLY A 146 17.61 7.35 -6.88
CA GLY A 146 17.66 5.93 -7.12
C GLY A 146 16.88 5.12 -6.07
N VAL A 147 16.97 3.79 -6.19
CA VAL A 147 16.52 2.85 -5.17
C VAL A 147 17.63 1.86 -4.86
N LEU A 148 17.90 1.64 -3.58
CA LEU A 148 18.70 0.51 -3.10
C LEU A 148 17.73 -0.54 -2.58
N ARG A 149 17.95 -1.81 -2.93
CA ARG A 149 17.06 -2.91 -2.55
C ARG A 149 17.69 -3.75 -1.48
N TYR A 150 16.90 -4.07 -0.42
CA TYR A 150 17.22 -5.14 0.51
C TYR A 150 16.37 -6.38 0.19
N ASP A 151 16.90 -7.57 0.38
CA ASP A 151 16.13 -8.78 0.19
C ASP A 151 15.09 -8.91 1.29
N LEU A 152 13.81 -8.98 0.87
CA LEU A 152 12.67 -8.98 1.80
C LEU A 152 12.67 -10.19 2.71
N TYR A 153 13.12 -11.35 2.19
CA TYR A 153 13.12 -12.63 2.89
C TYR A 153 14.54 -13.14 3.11
N ASP A 154 14.77 -13.77 4.27
CA ASP A 154 15.93 -14.61 4.51
C ASP A 154 15.72 -16.03 3.93
N SER A 155 16.70 -16.94 4.14
CA SER A 155 16.64 -18.33 3.68
C SER A 155 15.48 -19.13 4.30
N ASP A 156 14.94 -18.70 5.42
CA ASP A 156 13.85 -19.33 6.14
C ASP A 156 12.49 -18.66 5.88
N ASN A 157 12.44 -17.75 4.88
CA ASN A 157 11.27 -16.98 4.51
C ASN A 157 10.77 -16.01 5.60
N ASN A 158 11.62 -15.60 6.54
CA ASN A 158 11.31 -14.54 7.50
C ASN A 158 11.77 -13.17 6.97
N PHE A 159 11.38 -12.10 7.65
CA PHE A 159 11.84 -10.75 7.36
C PHE A 159 13.37 -10.66 7.47
N ASN A 160 14.05 -10.22 6.41
CA ASN A 160 15.51 -10.25 6.31
C ASN A 160 16.17 -9.02 6.95
N LEU A 161 16.20 -9.00 8.28
CA LEU A 161 16.82 -7.93 9.05
C LEU A 161 18.33 -7.82 8.78
N SER A 162 18.99 -8.94 8.45
CA SER A 162 20.45 -8.96 8.20
C SER A 162 20.81 -8.20 6.93
N ASP A 163 20.11 -8.43 5.82
CA ASP A 163 20.37 -7.69 4.60
C ASP A 163 19.92 -6.24 4.71
N LEU A 164 18.79 -5.97 5.39
CA LEU A 164 18.36 -4.60 5.70
C LEU A 164 19.47 -3.83 6.44
N ARG A 165 20.08 -4.41 7.47
CA ARG A 165 21.22 -3.83 8.19
C ARG A 165 22.39 -3.53 7.26
N SER A 166 22.75 -4.47 6.39
CA SER A 166 23.85 -4.31 5.43
C SER A 166 23.60 -3.12 4.49
N LYS A 167 22.36 -2.96 4.00
CA LYS A 167 22.00 -1.85 3.11
C LYS A 167 21.90 -0.50 3.82
N ILE A 168 21.49 -0.46 5.08
CA ILE A 168 21.56 0.73 5.93
C ILE A 168 23.00 1.21 6.04
N LEU A 169 23.93 0.33 6.41
CA LEU A 169 25.35 0.68 6.51
C LEU A 169 25.94 1.14 5.18
N GLU A 170 25.50 0.55 4.06
CA GLU A 170 25.90 1.01 2.72
C GLU A 170 25.47 2.45 2.45
N LEU A 171 24.23 2.82 2.81
CA LEU A 171 23.69 4.17 2.57
C LEU A 171 24.25 5.21 3.53
N MET A 172 24.51 4.86 4.79
CA MET A 172 25.12 5.78 5.76
C MET A 172 26.49 6.35 5.30
N ASN A 173 27.20 5.61 4.42
CA ASN A 173 28.45 6.05 3.83
C ASN A 173 28.29 6.93 2.56
N LYS A 174 27.03 7.13 2.08
CA LYS A 174 26.79 7.72 0.76
C LYS A 174 25.86 8.94 0.78
N GLN A 175 25.00 9.08 1.78
CA GLN A 175 23.98 10.12 1.84
C GLN A 175 23.74 10.57 3.28
N GLU A 176 23.12 11.71 3.50
CA GLU A 176 22.97 12.33 4.83
C GLU A 176 21.78 11.81 5.64
N SER A 177 20.82 11.19 4.99
CA SER A 177 19.62 10.61 5.62
C SER A 177 19.15 9.40 4.83
N ILE A 178 18.39 8.52 5.47
CA ILE A 178 17.85 7.32 4.83
C ILE A 178 16.31 7.32 4.92
N ILE A 179 15.64 7.23 3.76
CA ILE A 179 14.24 6.81 3.73
C ILE A 179 14.21 5.30 3.61
N LEU A 180 13.66 4.63 4.63
CA LEU A 180 13.36 3.22 4.63
C LEU A 180 11.86 3.01 4.40
N VAL A 181 11.50 2.33 3.31
CA VAL A 181 10.11 1.98 3.01
C VAL A 181 9.79 0.60 3.55
N ILE A 182 8.77 0.51 4.40
CA ILE A 182 8.15 -0.73 4.86
C ILE A 182 6.69 -0.72 4.43
N ASN A 183 6.31 -1.63 3.52
CA ASN A 183 4.92 -1.84 3.15
C ASN A 183 4.37 -3.03 3.95
N ASP A 184 3.75 -2.73 5.09
CA ASP A 184 3.24 -3.72 6.05
C ASP A 184 2.02 -3.17 6.81
N PRO A 185 1.03 -4.03 7.09
CA PRO A 185 0.88 -5.43 6.72
C PRO A 185 0.35 -5.62 5.29
N CYS A 186 0.20 -6.88 4.91
CA CYS A 186 -0.39 -7.24 3.61
C CYS A 186 0.39 -6.68 2.42
N HIS A 187 1.69 -6.88 2.46
CA HIS A 187 2.66 -6.37 1.48
C HIS A 187 2.20 -6.54 0.02
N ASN A 188 2.27 -5.47 -0.76
CA ASN A 188 2.05 -5.52 -2.20
C ASN A 188 3.42 -5.67 -2.92
N PRO A 189 3.68 -6.80 -3.59
CA PRO A 189 2.71 -7.71 -4.22
C PRO A 189 2.50 -9.07 -3.52
N THR A 190 3.13 -9.37 -2.41
CA THR A 190 3.29 -10.75 -1.93
C THR A 190 2.28 -11.20 -0.88
N GLY A 191 1.65 -10.26 -0.16
CA GLY A 191 0.80 -10.58 1.00
C GLY A 191 1.59 -11.00 2.24
N PHE A 192 2.90 -10.79 2.25
CA PHE A 192 3.73 -10.97 3.43
C PHE A 192 3.33 -9.99 4.54
N CYS A 193 3.47 -10.43 5.79
CA CYS A 193 3.27 -9.59 6.95
C CYS A 193 4.42 -9.79 7.94
N MET A 194 4.95 -8.70 8.47
CA MET A 194 5.95 -8.73 9.53
C MET A 194 5.34 -9.29 10.81
N LYS A 195 6.10 -10.14 11.51
CA LYS A 195 5.72 -10.66 12.82
C LYS A 195 5.88 -9.58 13.90
N ASP A 196 5.30 -9.83 15.05
CA ASP A 196 5.44 -8.97 16.23
C ASP A 196 6.91 -8.77 16.64
N SER A 197 7.71 -9.84 16.58
CA SER A 197 9.17 -9.83 16.81
C SER A 197 9.95 -9.03 15.78
N ASP A 198 9.46 -8.94 14.52
CA ASP A 198 10.16 -8.20 13.46
C ASP A 198 10.06 -6.69 13.70
N TYR A 199 8.94 -6.22 14.28
CA TYR A 199 8.79 -4.84 14.71
C TYR A 199 9.74 -4.50 15.87
N ASP A 200 9.89 -5.41 16.84
CA ASP A 200 10.88 -5.22 17.92
C ASP A 200 12.29 -5.14 17.36
N ALA A 201 12.66 -6.08 16.49
CA ALA A 201 13.97 -6.12 15.86
C ALA A 201 14.24 -4.91 14.94
N LEU A 202 13.23 -4.40 14.22
CA LEU A 202 13.35 -3.19 13.42
C LEU A 202 13.61 -1.96 14.30
N VAL A 203 12.88 -1.83 15.40
CA VAL A 203 13.09 -0.73 16.38
C VAL A 203 14.49 -0.80 16.95
N ASP A 204 14.95 -1.97 17.38
CA ASP A 204 16.28 -2.14 17.95
C ASP A 204 17.36 -1.81 16.91
N LEU A 205 17.19 -2.28 15.65
CA LEU A 205 18.12 -1.98 14.56
C LEU A 205 18.26 -0.49 14.29
N LEU A 206 17.14 0.25 14.15
CA LEU A 206 17.19 1.68 13.83
C LEU A 206 17.73 2.50 15.01
N ASN A 207 17.51 2.04 16.25
CA ASN A 207 18.02 2.69 17.45
C ASN A 207 19.52 2.49 17.72
N GLU A 208 20.18 1.53 17.03
CA GLU A 208 21.63 1.33 17.13
C GLU A 208 22.42 2.49 16.54
N TYR A 209 21.81 3.27 15.62
CA TYR A 209 22.50 4.31 14.87
C TYR A 209 22.01 5.70 15.26
N ASP A 210 22.94 6.60 15.57
CA ASP A 210 22.65 8.04 15.68
C ASP A 210 22.72 8.67 14.27
N TYR A 211 21.72 8.34 13.45
CA TYR A 211 21.67 8.72 12.04
C TYR A 211 20.24 9.10 11.65
N PRO A 212 20.03 10.12 10.78
CA PRO A 212 18.70 10.54 10.40
C PRO A 212 17.97 9.50 9.54
N PHE A 213 16.83 9.00 10.03
CA PHE A 213 15.94 8.10 9.29
C PHE A 213 14.56 8.72 9.10
N VAL A 214 13.98 8.43 7.94
CA VAL A 214 12.54 8.53 7.72
C VAL A 214 12.02 7.11 7.50
N LEU A 215 11.40 6.54 8.52
CA LEU A 215 10.69 5.26 8.41
C LEU A 215 9.33 5.53 7.75
N LEU A 216 9.24 5.24 6.45
CA LEU A 216 8.02 5.37 5.67
C LEU A 216 7.23 4.07 5.71
N MET A 217 6.18 4.05 6.54
CA MET A 217 5.24 2.94 6.66
C MET A 217 4.13 3.07 5.62
N ASP A 218 4.20 2.30 4.53
CA ASP A 218 3.09 2.21 3.57
C ASP A 218 2.04 1.23 4.10
N ILE A 219 0.98 1.79 4.67
CA ILE A 219 -0.08 1.06 5.37
C ILE A 219 -1.36 0.93 4.53
N ALA A 220 -1.24 0.91 3.20
CA ALA A 220 -2.39 0.93 2.28
C ALA A 220 -3.38 -0.23 2.49
N TYR A 221 -2.97 -1.33 3.11
CA TYR A 221 -3.77 -2.56 3.26
C TYR A 221 -3.98 -2.97 4.72
N PHE A 222 -3.67 -2.12 5.70
CA PHE A 222 -3.59 -2.50 7.11
C PHE A 222 -4.90 -3.03 7.70
N ASP A 223 -6.06 -2.58 7.20
CA ASP A 223 -7.39 -3.02 7.66
C ASP A 223 -7.75 -4.45 7.21
N PHE A 224 -6.94 -5.05 6.34
CA PHE A 224 -7.18 -6.41 5.82
C PHE A 224 -6.25 -7.47 6.43
N TYR A 225 -5.48 -7.09 7.46
CA TYR A 225 -4.62 -8.02 8.18
C TYR A 225 -5.43 -8.96 9.08
N ASP A 226 -6.30 -8.40 9.90
CA ASP A 226 -7.14 -9.15 10.83
C ASP A 226 -8.49 -8.48 11.02
N CYS A 227 -9.47 -9.25 11.52
CA CYS A 227 -10.80 -8.75 11.89
C CYS A 227 -10.77 -7.83 13.13
N ASP A 228 -9.73 -7.94 13.96
CA ASP A 228 -9.45 -6.99 15.04
C ASP A 228 -8.30 -6.05 14.62
N PRO A 229 -8.60 -4.79 14.28
CA PRO A 229 -7.59 -3.83 13.87
C PRO A 229 -6.59 -3.49 14.99
N ASN A 230 -6.88 -3.81 16.25
CA ASN A 230 -5.97 -3.52 17.36
C ASN A 230 -4.73 -4.42 17.34
N ILE A 231 -4.78 -5.57 16.67
CA ILE A 231 -3.61 -6.44 16.50
C ILE A 231 -2.50 -5.69 15.76
N ILE A 232 -2.79 -5.11 14.59
CA ILE A 232 -1.78 -4.37 13.83
C ILE A 232 -1.44 -3.01 14.47
N ARG A 233 -2.42 -2.35 15.10
CA ARG A 233 -2.17 -1.10 15.84
C ARG A 233 -1.21 -1.30 17.02
N SER A 234 -1.28 -2.45 17.71
CA SER A 234 -0.32 -2.79 18.77
C SER A 234 1.11 -2.93 18.24
N ARG A 235 1.28 -3.48 17.02
CA ARG A 235 2.59 -3.54 16.36
C ARG A 235 3.09 -2.15 15.99
N TYR A 236 2.24 -1.31 15.42
CA TYR A 236 2.61 0.09 15.13
C TYR A 236 3.00 0.84 16.41
N HIS A 237 2.33 0.55 17.54
CA HIS A 237 2.66 1.19 18.81
C HIS A 237 4.10 0.89 19.26
N LYS A 238 4.69 -0.25 18.87
CA LYS A 238 6.11 -0.54 19.15
C LYS A 238 7.07 0.49 18.54
N LEU A 239 6.69 1.08 17.41
CA LEU A 239 7.47 2.13 16.75
C LEU A 239 7.62 3.39 17.64
N SER A 240 6.78 3.58 18.65
CA SER A 240 6.91 4.70 19.61
C SER A 240 8.21 4.65 20.42
N ARG A 241 8.91 3.49 20.44
CA ARG A 241 10.22 3.31 21.08
C ARG A 241 11.41 3.79 20.24
N LEU A 242 11.17 4.13 18.96
CA LEU A 242 12.22 4.67 18.09
C LEU A 242 12.81 5.96 18.68
N ASN A 243 14.11 6.16 18.47
CA ASN A 243 14.85 7.32 18.96
C ASN A 243 14.46 8.62 18.22
N ARG A 244 14.91 9.76 18.73
CA ARG A 244 14.61 11.11 18.21
C ARG A 244 15.08 11.31 16.75
N ASN A 245 16.12 10.61 16.33
CA ASN A 245 16.67 10.69 14.97
C ASN A 245 15.85 9.91 13.92
N VAL A 246 14.75 9.29 14.31
CA VAL A 246 13.86 8.56 13.40
C VAL A 246 12.50 9.26 13.32
N LEU A 247 12.18 9.81 12.15
CA LEU A 247 10.84 10.27 11.81
C LEU A 247 10.01 9.08 11.34
N ILE A 248 8.78 8.94 11.83
CA ILE A 248 7.87 7.89 11.38
C ILE A 248 6.80 8.52 10.52
N ASN A 249 6.73 8.17 9.23
CA ASN A 249 5.71 8.69 8.34
C ASN A 249 4.80 7.56 7.84
N PHE A 250 3.53 7.57 8.24
CA PHE A 250 2.54 6.62 7.75
C PHE A 250 1.90 7.15 6.46
N ALA A 251 2.07 6.41 5.37
CA ALA A 251 1.39 6.65 4.11
C ALA A 251 0.04 5.93 4.10
N PHE A 252 -1.01 6.64 4.48
CA PHE A 252 -2.37 6.12 4.52
C PHE A 252 -3.10 6.33 3.19
N SER A 253 -3.81 5.29 2.74
CA SER A 253 -4.60 5.33 1.52
C SER A 253 -6.07 5.01 1.79
N VAL A 254 -6.96 5.92 1.45
CA VAL A 254 -8.41 5.71 1.50
C VAL A 254 -8.90 4.72 0.43
N SER A 255 -8.11 4.53 -0.63
CA SER A 255 -8.51 3.73 -1.80
C SER A 255 -8.94 2.31 -1.44
N LYS A 256 -8.20 1.63 -0.54
CA LYS A 256 -8.43 0.21 -0.25
C LYS A 256 -9.47 0.03 0.86
N THR A 257 -9.21 0.60 2.02
CA THR A 257 -10.08 0.53 3.19
C THR A 257 -11.51 1.00 2.92
N PHE A 258 -11.66 2.12 2.23
CA PHE A 258 -12.97 2.74 2.00
C PHE A 258 -13.56 2.41 0.62
N GLY A 259 -12.88 1.65 -0.23
CA GLY A 259 -13.33 1.34 -1.58
C GLY A 259 -13.41 2.55 -2.52
N LEU A 260 -12.81 3.66 -2.14
CA LEU A 260 -12.89 4.95 -2.86
C LEU A 260 -11.68 5.18 -3.77
N TYR A 261 -11.36 4.21 -4.61
CA TYR A 261 -10.16 4.20 -5.47
C TYR A 261 -10.02 5.42 -6.37
N GLY A 262 -11.14 5.90 -6.90
CA GLY A 262 -11.20 7.01 -7.87
C GLY A 262 -11.11 8.41 -7.23
N LEU A 263 -11.42 8.57 -5.93
CA LEU A 263 -11.43 9.89 -5.29
C LEU A 263 -10.05 10.44 -4.98
N ARG A 264 -9.01 9.61 -5.05
CA ARG A 264 -7.61 9.98 -4.82
C ARG A 264 -7.41 10.72 -3.50
N ILE A 265 -7.78 10.08 -2.40
CA ILE A 265 -7.65 10.59 -1.04
C ILE A 265 -6.75 9.67 -0.20
N GLY A 266 -5.94 10.27 0.66
CA GLY A 266 -5.06 9.65 1.63
C GLY A 266 -4.48 10.68 2.57
N ALA A 267 -3.56 10.25 3.39
CA ALA A 267 -2.88 11.14 4.33
C ALA A 267 -1.41 10.79 4.49
N SER A 268 -0.58 11.81 4.69
CA SER A 268 0.74 11.71 5.29
C SER A 268 0.60 12.00 6.77
N ILE A 269 0.99 11.04 7.62
CA ILE A 269 0.89 11.15 9.08
C ILE A 269 2.31 11.04 9.63
N LEU A 270 2.90 12.17 10.00
CA LEU A 270 4.24 12.22 10.57
C LEU A 270 4.19 12.22 12.11
N LEU A 271 5.01 11.37 12.70
CA LEU A 271 5.28 11.34 14.13
C LEU A 271 6.74 11.68 14.37
N SER A 272 6.99 12.63 15.28
CA SER A 272 8.31 12.99 15.76
C SER A 272 8.31 13.25 17.27
N LYS A 273 9.46 13.03 17.90
CA LYS A 273 9.69 13.43 19.31
C LYS A 273 10.04 14.91 19.44
N ASP A 274 10.19 15.63 18.32
CA ASP A 274 10.46 17.07 18.28
C ASP A 274 9.29 17.82 17.63
N ALA A 275 8.78 18.84 18.32
CA ALA A 275 7.69 19.68 17.80
C ALA A 275 8.10 20.47 16.56
N LEU A 276 9.38 20.85 16.44
CA LEU A 276 9.90 21.60 15.30
C LEU A 276 9.84 20.76 14.01
N ASP A 277 10.05 19.44 14.09
CA ASP A 277 9.92 18.56 12.93
C ASP A 277 8.48 18.58 12.39
N ILE A 278 7.48 18.64 13.26
CA ILE A 278 6.07 18.72 12.85
C ILE A 278 5.72 20.08 12.27
N GLU A 279 6.27 21.17 12.83
CA GLU A 279 6.11 22.50 12.25
C GLU A 279 6.72 22.56 10.83
N ASN A 280 7.94 22.08 10.67
CA ASN A 280 8.63 21.99 9.37
C ASN A 280 7.86 21.10 8.38
N PHE A 281 7.39 19.93 8.82
CA PHE A 281 6.55 19.05 8.03
C PHE A 281 5.30 19.76 7.52
N ASN A 282 4.55 20.39 8.41
CA ASN A 282 3.32 21.10 8.02
C ASN A 282 3.59 22.21 7.00
N ASN A 283 4.66 22.98 7.18
CA ASN A 283 5.04 24.05 6.27
C ASN A 283 5.50 23.51 4.91
N VAL A 284 6.46 22.59 4.91
CA VAL A 284 7.09 22.07 3.69
C VAL A 284 6.13 21.23 2.87
N ILE A 285 5.41 20.30 3.50
CA ILE A 285 4.48 19.43 2.77
C ILE A 285 3.26 20.23 2.26
N SER A 286 2.79 21.23 3.01
CA SER A 286 1.73 22.14 2.52
C SER A 286 2.20 22.97 1.31
N PHE A 287 3.45 23.44 1.33
CA PHE A 287 4.04 24.13 0.19
C PHE A 287 4.12 23.23 -1.05
N THR A 288 4.63 22.00 -0.88
CA THR A 288 4.71 20.99 -1.93
C THR A 288 3.32 20.62 -2.46
N ALA A 289 2.36 20.40 -1.56
CA ALA A 289 0.96 20.13 -1.91
C ALA A 289 0.35 21.28 -2.72
N ARG A 290 0.56 22.54 -2.26
CA ARG A 290 0.05 23.71 -2.94
C ARG A 290 0.62 23.85 -4.36
N SER A 291 1.89 23.49 -4.56
CA SER A 291 2.53 23.58 -5.88
C SER A 291 2.10 22.47 -6.84
N ASN A 292 1.86 21.25 -6.33
CA ASN A 292 1.65 20.07 -7.16
C ASN A 292 0.18 19.78 -7.48
N TRP A 293 -0.75 19.97 -6.51
CA TRP A 293 -2.18 19.66 -6.69
C TRP A 293 -3.14 20.67 -6.05
N GLY A 294 -2.64 21.67 -5.33
CA GLY A 294 -3.45 22.71 -4.67
C GLY A 294 -4.10 22.23 -3.38
N SER A 295 -5.13 21.40 -3.47
CA SER A 295 -5.77 20.71 -2.36
C SER A 295 -6.30 19.36 -2.82
N SER A 296 -6.46 18.45 -1.86
CA SER A 296 -7.02 17.11 -2.12
C SER A 296 -8.56 17.18 -2.33
N SER A 297 -9.16 16.08 -2.79
CA SER A 297 -10.60 16.01 -3.08
C SER A 297 -11.46 16.39 -1.88
N LYS A 298 -12.21 17.49 -1.97
CA LYS A 298 -13.13 17.94 -0.91
C LYS A 298 -14.20 16.90 -0.61
N LEU A 299 -14.78 16.30 -1.65
CA LEU A 299 -15.75 15.21 -1.50
C LEU A 299 -15.16 14.05 -0.70
N GLY A 300 -13.94 13.62 -1.04
CA GLY A 300 -13.29 12.52 -0.32
C GLY A 300 -13.04 12.87 1.15
N ILE A 301 -12.53 14.07 1.42
CA ILE A 301 -12.33 14.58 2.78
C ILE A 301 -13.64 14.56 3.59
N SER A 302 -14.72 15.10 3.00
CA SER A 302 -16.04 15.20 3.67
C SER A 302 -16.63 13.80 3.96
N VAL A 303 -16.54 12.87 3.00
CA VAL A 303 -17.03 11.50 3.17
C VAL A 303 -16.29 10.79 4.30
N ILE A 304 -14.95 10.85 4.30
CA ILE A 304 -14.14 10.19 5.33
C ILE A 304 -14.39 10.80 6.72
N THR A 305 -14.43 12.12 6.79
CA THR A 305 -14.69 12.83 8.04
C THR A 305 -16.03 12.39 8.64
N LYS A 306 -17.09 12.34 7.83
CA LYS A 306 -18.41 11.94 8.30
C LYS A 306 -18.47 10.45 8.66
N LEU A 307 -17.91 9.56 7.83
CA LEU A 307 -17.87 8.11 8.11
C LEU A 307 -17.17 7.78 9.43
N VAL A 308 -16.12 8.52 9.79
CA VAL A 308 -15.30 8.18 10.96
C VAL A 308 -15.71 8.95 12.22
N LEU A 309 -16.20 10.19 12.10
CA LEU A 309 -16.54 10.99 13.26
C LEU A 309 -17.99 10.84 13.70
N ASP A 310 -18.90 10.50 12.79
CA ASP A 310 -20.29 10.19 13.15
C ASP A 310 -20.35 8.78 13.77
N PRO A 311 -20.83 8.60 15.02
CA PRO A 311 -20.83 7.30 15.70
C PRO A 311 -21.64 6.23 14.99
N TYR A 312 -22.77 6.60 14.35
CA TYR A 312 -23.61 5.66 13.61
C TYR A 312 -22.90 5.10 12.38
N TYR A 313 -22.34 5.98 11.54
CA TYR A 313 -21.60 5.57 10.36
C TYR A 313 -20.29 4.87 10.67
N TYR A 314 -19.62 5.26 11.75
CA TYR A 314 -18.37 4.62 12.20
C TYR A 314 -18.58 3.14 12.52
N GLU A 315 -19.59 2.81 13.34
CA GLU A 315 -19.86 1.42 13.69
C GLU A 315 -20.36 0.60 12.48
N MET A 316 -21.21 1.19 11.64
CA MET A 316 -21.66 0.55 10.41
C MET A 316 -20.48 0.23 9.50
N PHE A 317 -19.63 1.20 9.22
CA PHE A 317 -18.50 1.06 8.31
C PHE A 317 -17.45 0.08 8.87
N LYS A 318 -17.14 0.13 10.15
CA LYS A 318 -16.22 -0.80 10.81
C LYS A 318 -16.65 -2.26 10.65
N ASN A 319 -17.95 -2.54 10.78
CA ASN A 319 -18.47 -3.89 10.56
C ASN A 319 -18.36 -4.31 9.08
N GLU A 320 -18.65 -3.43 8.14
CA GLU A 320 -18.51 -3.73 6.71
C GLU A 320 -17.05 -3.99 6.32
N VAL A 321 -16.08 -3.25 6.87
CA VAL A 321 -14.63 -3.50 6.65
C VAL A 321 -14.23 -4.87 7.18
N LYS A 322 -14.76 -5.25 8.36
CA LYS A 322 -14.54 -6.58 8.92
C LYS A 322 -15.10 -7.69 8.02
N ASP A 323 -16.30 -7.51 7.46
CA ASP A 323 -16.91 -8.48 6.54
C ASP A 323 -16.05 -8.66 5.28
N VAL A 324 -15.52 -7.57 4.72
CA VAL A 324 -14.59 -7.61 3.58
C VAL A 324 -13.29 -8.33 3.94
N ALA A 325 -12.72 -8.09 5.13
CA ALA A 325 -11.53 -8.79 5.59
C ALA A 325 -11.78 -10.30 5.72
N ILE A 326 -12.94 -10.73 6.26
CA ILE A 326 -13.35 -12.13 6.35
C ILE A 326 -13.47 -12.76 4.96
N MET A 327 -14.14 -12.08 4.03
CA MET A 327 -14.30 -12.56 2.65
C MET A 327 -12.96 -12.76 1.97
N LEU A 328 -12.04 -11.80 2.11
CA LEU A 328 -10.69 -11.90 1.57
C LEU A 328 -9.89 -13.06 2.18
N GLN A 329 -10.00 -13.27 3.50
CA GLN A 329 -9.37 -14.41 4.19
C GLN A 329 -9.88 -15.75 3.69
N ARG A 330 -11.18 -15.87 3.40
CA ARG A 330 -11.75 -17.10 2.82
C ARG A 330 -11.18 -17.38 1.45
N ARG A 331 -11.19 -16.42 0.55
CA ARG A 331 -10.61 -16.55 -0.81
C ARG A 331 -9.13 -16.93 -0.77
N SER A 332 -8.35 -16.24 0.07
CA SER A 332 -6.93 -16.55 0.20
C SER A 332 -6.70 -17.96 0.77
N SER A 333 -7.48 -18.37 1.77
CA SER A 333 -7.39 -19.72 2.33
C SER A 333 -7.71 -20.78 1.28
N VAL A 334 -8.75 -20.58 0.46
CA VAL A 334 -9.08 -21.49 -0.64
C VAL A 334 -7.93 -21.57 -1.65
N PHE A 335 -7.42 -20.41 -2.11
CA PHE A 335 -6.32 -20.36 -3.07
C PHE A 335 -5.06 -21.07 -2.53
N ILE A 336 -4.63 -20.79 -1.30
CA ILE A 336 -3.44 -21.36 -0.67
C ILE A 336 -3.60 -22.87 -0.48
N ASN A 337 -4.76 -23.33 -0.03
CA ASN A 337 -5.02 -24.75 0.15
C ASN A 337 -4.96 -25.52 -1.18
N GLU A 338 -5.55 -24.96 -2.26
CA GLU A 338 -5.47 -25.59 -3.58
C GLU A 338 -4.06 -25.53 -4.15
N ALA A 339 -3.33 -24.42 -3.97
CA ALA A 339 -1.92 -24.33 -4.38
C ALA A 339 -1.07 -25.41 -3.71
N ASN A 340 -1.24 -25.62 -2.40
CA ASN A 340 -0.54 -26.66 -1.65
C ASN A 340 -0.91 -28.07 -2.15
N LYS A 341 -2.20 -28.35 -2.43
CA LYS A 341 -2.67 -29.64 -2.93
C LYS A 341 -2.03 -30.01 -4.27
N VAL A 342 -1.90 -29.03 -5.17
CA VAL A 342 -1.34 -29.28 -6.50
C VAL A 342 0.19 -29.13 -6.54
N GLY A 343 0.82 -28.62 -5.47
CA GLY A 343 2.26 -28.37 -5.41
C GLY A 343 2.70 -27.11 -6.15
N LEU A 344 1.83 -26.09 -6.25
CA LEU A 344 2.20 -24.77 -6.78
C LEU A 344 2.98 -23.99 -5.74
N GLU A 345 4.24 -23.67 -6.04
CA GLU A 345 5.09 -22.83 -5.19
C GLU A 345 4.60 -21.39 -5.16
N LEU A 346 4.57 -20.78 -3.99
CA LEU A 346 4.21 -19.40 -3.75
C LEU A 346 5.32 -18.67 -3.00
N LEU A 347 5.47 -17.37 -3.22
CA LEU A 347 6.25 -16.54 -2.29
C LEU A 347 5.54 -16.47 -0.93
N PRO A 348 6.26 -16.19 0.17
CA PRO A 348 5.67 -16.07 1.50
C PRO A 348 4.44 -15.16 1.50
N TYR A 349 3.30 -15.74 1.89
CA TYR A 349 2.02 -15.06 1.97
C TYR A 349 1.37 -15.31 3.33
N GLU A 350 0.82 -14.27 3.92
CA GLU A 350 0.02 -14.40 5.14
C GLU A 350 -1.39 -13.82 4.97
N ARG A 351 -1.49 -12.56 4.49
CA ARG A 351 -2.76 -11.83 4.36
C ARG A 351 -2.71 -10.83 3.20
N GLY A 352 -3.87 -10.33 2.80
CA GLY A 352 -3.98 -9.19 1.92
C GLY A 352 -4.50 -9.51 0.52
N PHE A 353 -4.38 -8.52 -0.34
CA PHE A 353 -5.01 -8.49 -1.66
C PHE A 353 -4.33 -9.37 -2.70
N PHE A 354 -3.05 -9.69 -2.51
CA PHE A 354 -2.21 -10.27 -3.56
C PHE A 354 -1.42 -11.46 -3.07
N VAL A 355 -1.21 -12.41 -3.96
CA VAL A 355 -0.25 -13.50 -3.80
C VAL A 355 0.68 -13.54 -5.00
N CYS A 356 1.92 -13.96 -4.81
CA CYS A 356 2.91 -14.09 -5.88
C CYS A 356 3.28 -15.54 -6.14
N VAL A 357 3.28 -15.91 -7.43
CA VAL A 357 3.79 -17.19 -7.92
C VAL A 357 5.15 -16.93 -8.60
N PRO A 358 6.26 -17.46 -8.06
CA PRO A 358 7.59 -17.27 -8.65
C PRO A 358 7.68 -17.94 -10.03
N SER A 359 8.40 -17.29 -10.95
CA SER A 359 8.65 -17.82 -12.29
C SER A 359 10.02 -17.38 -12.80
N LYS A 360 10.68 -18.24 -13.56
CA LYS A 360 11.93 -17.91 -14.28
C LYS A 360 11.68 -16.90 -15.41
N ASP A 361 10.53 -17.03 -16.08
CA ASP A 361 10.04 -16.07 -17.07
C ASP A 361 8.58 -15.69 -16.78
N PRO A 362 8.36 -14.66 -15.92
CA PRO A 362 7.02 -14.22 -15.59
C PRO A 362 6.24 -13.67 -16.79
N VAL A 363 6.91 -13.13 -17.80
CA VAL A 363 6.28 -12.58 -19.00
C VAL A 363 5.74 -13.71 -19.88
N ALA A 364 6.54 -14.75 -20.12
CA ALA A 364 6.08 -15.91 -20.87
C ALA A 364 4.91 -16.60 -20.14
N LEU A 365 5.00 -16.75 -18.81
CA LEU A 365 3.92 -17.33 -18.00
C LEU A 365 2.63 -16.52 -18.11
N MET A 366 2.69 -15.20 -18.01
CA MET A 366 1.53 -14.31 -18.17
C MET A 366 0.91 -14.48 -19.58
N ASN A 367 1.73 -14.46 -20.63
CA ASN A 367 1.23 -14.57 -22.00
C ASN A 367 0.50 -15.90 -22.24
N LYS A 368 1.07 -17.00 -21.76
CA LYS A 368 0.43 -18.33 -21.84
C LYS A 368 -0.84 -18.42 -21.01
N LEU A 369 -0.90 -17.77 -19.84
CA LEU A 369 -2.12 -17.68 -19.04
C LEU A 369 -3.23 -16.89 -19.74
N HIS A 370 -2.88 -15.90 -20.57
CA HIS A 370 -3.87 -15.20 -21.41
C HIS A 370 -4.53 -16.14 -22.41
N ASP A 371 -3.80 -17.14 -22.96
CA ASP A 371 -4.36 -18.17 -23.86
C ASP A 371 -5.37 -19.08 -23.14
N GLU A 372 -5.27 -19.19 -21.79
CA GLU A 372 -6.20 -19.93 -20.93
C GLU A 372 -7.25 -18.99 -20.28
N ASP A 373 -7.50 -17.81 -20.84
CA ASP A 373 -8.45 -16.80 -20.33
C ASP A 373 -8.14 -16.29 -18.91
N VAL A 374 -6.88 -16.34 -18.47
CA VAL A 374 -6.44 -15.89 -17.14
C VAL A 374 -5.53 -14.66 -17.26
N TYR A 375 -5.91 -13.58 -16.62
CA TYR A 375 -5.20 -12.31 -16.62
C TYR A 375 -4.59 -12.02 -15.25
N VAL A 376 -3.26 -11.87 -15.21
CA VAL A 376 -2.46 -11.59 -14.01
C VAL A 376 -1.45 -10.49 -14.28
N VAL A 377 -0.82 -9.94 -13.24
CA VAL A 377 0.20 -8.88 -13.38
C VAL A 377 1.59 -9.47 -13.24
N VAL A 378 2.52 -9.06 -14.10
CA VAL A 378 3.93 -9.44 -14.05
C VAL A 378 4.68 -8.49 -13.09
N THR A 379 5.54 -9.07 -12.26
CA THR A 379 6.62 -8.38 -11.55
C THR A 379 7.98 -8.89 -12.06
N LYS A 380 9.08 -8.43 -11.49
CA LYS A 380 10.42 -8.81 -11.95
C LYS A 380 10.67 -10.33 -11.84
N THR A 381 10.15 -11.00 -10.83
CA THR A 381 10.48 -12.40 -10.50
C THR A 381 9.28 -13.31 -10.31
N CYS A 382 8.08 -12.77 -10.44
CA CYS A 382 6.85 -13.54 -10.23
C CYS A 382 5.68 -12.96 -11.03
N ILE A 383 4.60 -13.73 -11.15
CA ILE A 383 3.29 -13.20 -11.46
C ILE A 383 2.55 -12.89 -10.16
N ARG A 384 1.81 -11.78 -10.14
CA ARG A 384 0.96 -11.36 -9.02
C ARG A 384 -0.50 -11.65 -9.35
N VAL A 385 -1.15 -12.41 -8.48
CA VAL A 385 -2.58 -12.72 -8.52
C VAL A 385 -3.32 -11.81 -7.54
N ALA A 386 -4.32 -11.07 -8.02
CA ALA A 386 -5.16 -10.20 -7.18
C ALA A 386 -6.35 -11.00 -6.62
N LEU A 387 -6.18 -11.57 -5.42
CA LEU A 387 -7.24 -12.33 -4.72
C LEU A 387 -8.47 -11.47 -4.39
N CYS A 388 -8.28 -10.16 -4.26
CA CYS A 388 -9.38 -9.22 -4.02
C CYS A 388 -10.31 -9.05 -5.23
N ALA A 389 -9.85 -9.36 -6.44
CA ALA A 389 -10.57 -9.14 -7.68
C ALA A 389 -11.31 -10.38 -8.19
N ILE A 390 -11.08 -11.55 -7.60
CA ILE A 390 -11.67 -12.84 -7.98
C ILE A 390 -12.60 -13.35 -6.88
N ASN A 391 -13.57 -14.20 -7.24
CA ASN A 391 -14.43 -14.87 -6.27
C ASN A 391 -13.82 -16.20 -5.76
N GLU A 392 -14.49 -16.86 -4.80
CA GLU A 392 -13.98 -18.08 -4.17
C GLU A 392 -13.85 -19.25 -5.16
N GLU A 393 -14.76 -19.38 -6.13
CA GLU A 393 -14.68 -20.42 -7.18
C GLU A 393 -13.51 -20.21 -8.12
N GLU A 394 -13.24 -18.97 -8.51
CA GLU A 394 -12.06 -18.62 -9.30
C GLU A 394 -10.76 -18.87 -8.52
N ALA A 395 -10.74 -18.48 -7.23
CA ALA A 395 -9.60 -18.73 -6.34
C ALA A 395 -9.28 -20.23 -6.21
N LYS A 396 -10.30 -21.10 -6.24
CA LYS A 396 -10.15 -22.56 -6.19
C LYS A 396 -9.55 -23.13 -7.48
N LYS A 397 -9.96 -22.63 -8.65
CA LYS A 397 -9.53 -23.15 -9.95
C LYS A 397 -8.12 -22.71 -10.35
N LEU A 398 -7.77 -21.48 -9.97
CA LEU A 398 -6.60 -20.78 -10.50
C LEU A 398 -5.25 -21.47 -10.23
N PRO A 399 -4.96 -22.06 -9.04
CA PRO A 399 -3.69 -22.72 -8.77
C PRO A 399 -3.38 -23.88 -9.75
N SER A 400 -4.39 -24.70 -10.09
CA SER A 400 -4.23 -25.81 -11.04
C SER A 400 -3.94 -25.31 -12.45
N ILE A 401 -4.60 -24.24 -12.90
CA ILE A 401 -4.37 -23.62 -14.22
C ILE A 401 -2.95 -23.06 -14.27
N ILE A 402 -2.53 -22.30 -13.26
CA ILE A 402 -1.18 -21.72 -13.21
C ILE A 402 -0.11 -22.81 -13.23
N LEU A 403 -0.27 -23.88 -12.44
CA LEU A 403 0.71 -24.97 -12.41
C LEU A 403 0.81 -25.70 -13.74
N LYS A 404 -0.33 -25.99 -14.39
CA LYS A 404 -0.37 -26.61 -15.74
C LYS A 404 0.46 -25.79 -16.71
N VAL A 405 0.14 -24.50 -16.84
CA VAL A 405 0.82 -23.59 -17.76
C VAL A 405 2.32 -23.43 -17.43
N LYS A 406 2.67 -23.36 -16.12
CA LYS A 406 4.07 -23.28 -15.68
C LYS A 406 4.88 -24.52 -16.09
N LYS A 407 4.31 -25.73 -15.97
CA LYS A 407 4.95 -26.98 -16.41
C LYS A 407 5.15 -27.03 -17.92
N GLU A 408 4.15 -26.61 -18.70
CA GLU A 408 4.25 -26.53 -20.18
C GLU A 408 5.33 -25.57 -20.69
N LEU A 409 5.74 -24.59 -19.87
CA LEU A 409 6.84 -23.66 -20.18
C LEU A 409 8.21 -24.20 -19.78
N GLU A 410 8.26 -25.17 -18.87
CA GLU A 410 9.51 -25.77 -18.39
C GLU A 410 9.90 -27.03 -19.19
N GLU A 411 8.98 -27.59 -20.01
CA GLU A 411 9.21 -28.66 -20.99
C GLU A 411 9.71 -28.07 -22.32
#